data_a4e7c5e91a725a07b3c83ea3fe80f4ee
#
_entry.id   a4e7c5e91a725a07b3c83ea3fe80f4ee
#
_cell.length_a   1.000
_cell.length_b   1.000
_cell.length_c   1.000
_cell.angle_alpha   90.00
_cell.angle_beta   90.00
_cell.angle_gamma   90.00
#
_symmetry.space_group_name_H-M   'P 1'
#
loop_
_entity.id
_entity.type
_entity.pdbx_description
1 polymer ?
#
loop_
_entity_poly.entity_id
_entity_poly.type
_entity_poly.pdbx_seq_one_letter_code
_entity_poly.pdbx_strand_id
1 'polypeptide(L)' 'MSNIRIGHMLLGIYQTNCYFVYREGSDQALVFDPADHGEKIEEALEQNGLHTAAVFLTHEIGRAHV' A
#
# COMPACT_ATOMS: atom_id res chain seq x y z
N MET A 1 -5.68 4.09 23.24
CA MET A 1 -4.95 3.22 22.32
C MET A 1 -5.29 3.56 20.89
N SER A 2 -4.29 3.43 20.04
CA SER A 2 -4.48 3.72 18.62
C SER A 2 -5.14 2.55 17.93
N ASN A 3 -6.06 2.85 17.02
CA ASN A 3 -6.70 1.83 16.20
C ASN A 3 -5.92 1.66 14.90
N ILE A 4 -5.78 0.42 14.49
CA ILE A 4 -5.17 0.10 13.20
C ILE A 4 -6.28 0.07 12.16
N ARG A 5 -5.99 0.73 11.03
CA ARG A 5 -6.91 0.77 9.90
C ARG A 5 -6.27 0.09 8.71
N ILE A 6 -7.07 -0.63 7.96
CA ILE A 6 -6.61 -1.32 6.77
C ILE A 6 -7.43 -0.84 5.58
N GLY A 7 -6.73 -0.36 4.56
CA GLY A 7 -7.37 0.04 3.32
C GLY A 7 -7.02 -0.93 2.22
N HIS A 8 -7.85 -0.98 1.20
CA HIS A 8 -7.68 -1.90 0.09
C HIS A 8 -7.96 -1.17 -1.22
N MET A 9 -7.10 -1.40 -2.21
CA MET A 9 -7.26 -0.82 -3.53
C MET A 9 -7.05 -1.88 -4.60
N LEU A 10 -7.77 -1.74 -5.70
CA LEU A 10 -7.54 -2.54 -6.91
C LEU A 10 -6.80 -1.68 -7.89
N LEU A 11 -5.67 -2.17 -8.37
CA LEU A 11 -4.77 -1.39 -9.22
C LEU A 11 -4.65 -2.00 -10.60
N GLY A 12 -4.66 -1.11 -11.61
CA GLY A 12 -4.40 -1.48 -12.96
C GLY A 12 -5.51 -2.28 -13.62
N ILE A 13 -5.28 -2.67 -14.87
CA ILE A 13 -6.27 -3.41 -15.65
C ILE A 13 -6.47 -4.82 -15.13
N TYR A 14 -5.47 -5.36 -14.42
CA TYR A 14 -5.58 -6.70 -13.86
C TYR A 14 -6.19 -6.69 -12.47
N GLN A 15 -6.57 -5.53 -11.99
CA GLN A 15 -7.18 -5.37 -10.68
C GLN A 15 -6.38 -6.04 -9.56
N THR A 16 -5.09 -5.73 -9.55
CA THR A 16 -4.20 -6.27 -8.53
C THR A 16 -4.54 -5.70 -7.17
N ASN A 17 -4.66 -6.57 -6.18
CA ASN A 17 -4.96 -6.16 -4.82
C ASN A 17 -3.76 -5.48 -4.18
N CYS A 18 -4.00 -4.30 -3.62
CA CYS A 18 -3.01 -3.58 -2.85
C CYS A 18 -3.63 -3.21 -1.52
N TYR A 19 -2.89 -3.45 -0.44
CA TYR A 19 -3.37 -3.12 0.90
C TYR A 19 -2.46 -2.08 1.52
N PHE A 20 -3.04 -1.22 2.33
CA PHE A 20 -2.24 -0.30 3.12
C PHE A 20 -2.78 -0.30 4.54
N VAL A 21 -1.85 -0.21 5.49
CA VAL A 21 -2.15 -0.29 6.91
C VAL A 21 -1.62 0.97 7.57
N TYR A 22 -2.44 1.60 8.37
CA TYR A 22 -2.02 2.79 9.09
C TYR A 22 -2.68 2.85 10.45
N ARG A 23 -2.07 3.62 11.33
CA ARG A 23 -2.62 3.84 12.64
C ARG A 23 -3.48 5.10 12.59
N GLU A 24 -4.66 5.04 13.16
CA GLU A 24 -5.53 6.19 13.24
C GLU A 24 -4.80 7.34 13.96
N GLY A 25 -4.80 8.51 13.34
CA GLY A 25 -4.10 9.66 13.86
C GLY A 25 -2.66 9.81 13.39
N SER A 26 -2.12 8.79 12.70
CA SER A 26 -0.79 8.85 12.13
C SER A 26 -0.86 9.33 10.68
N ASP A 27 0.24 9.89 10.19
CA ASP A 27 0.35 10.29 8.79
C ASP A 27 1.15 9.29 7.97
N GLN A 28 1.50 8.14 8.54
CA GLN A 28 2.32 7.15 7.86
C GLN A 28 1.55 5.85 7.64
N ALA A 29 1.82 5.22 6.50
CA ALA A 29 1.17 3.98 6.13
C ALA A 29 2.18 2.96 5.62
N LEU A 30 1.88 1.69 5.87
CA LEU A 30 2.63 0.57 5.30
C LEU A 30 1.84 0.09 4.09
N VAL A 31 2.52 -0.12 2.99
CA VAL A 31 1.88 -0.51 1.74
C VAL A 31 2.31 -1.91 1.36
N PHE A 32 1.34 -2.73 0.95
CA PHE A 32 1.57 -4.12 0.58
C PHE A 32 1.16 -4.36 -0.87
N ASP A 33 2.10 -4.86 -1.65
CA ASP A 33 1.88 -5.25 -3.05
C ASP A 33 1.36 -4.14 -3.96
N PRO A 34 2.10 -3.01 -4.05
CA PRO A 34 1.66 -1.92 -4.91
C PRO A 34 1.83 -2.20 -6.41
N ALA A 35 2.46 -3.30 -6.78
CA ALA A 35 2.77 -3.64 -8.17
C ALA A 35 3.55 -2.48 -8.81
N ASP A 36 3.15 -2.06 -10.01
CA ASP A 36 3.85 -0.98 -10.72
C ASP A 36 3.14 0.36 -10.56
N HIS A 37 2.28 0.48 -9.55
CA HIS A 37 1.44 1.66 -9.41
C HIS A 37 1.78 2.51 -8.19
N GLY A 38 3.06 2.57 -7.85
CA GLY A 38 3.50 3.31 -6.68
C GLY A 38 3.04 4.76 -6.67
N GLU A 39 3.08 5.42 -7.83
CA GLU A 39 2.67 6.81 -7.90
C GLU A 39 1.20 7.02 -7.59
N LYS A 40 0.36 6.11 -8.06
CA LYS A 40 -1.07 6.19 -7.81
C LYS A 40 -1.38 5.97 -6.34
N ILE A 41 -0.65 5.06 -5.72
CA ILE A 41 -0.82 4.78 -4.31
C ILE A 41 -0.40 5.97 -3.47
N GLU A 42 0.75 6.57 -3.80
CA GLU A 42 1.21 7.76 -3.11
C GLU A 42 0.18 8.88 -3.19
N GLU A 43 -0.36 9.07 -4.38
CA GLU A 43 -1.35 10.09 -4.60
C GLU A 43 -2.61 9.85 -3.76
N ALA A 44 -3.08 8.60 -3.75
CA ALA A 44 -4.26 8.25 -2.98
C ALA A 44 -4.03 8.43 -1.48
N LEU A 45 -2.85 8.04 -1.00
CA LEU A 45 -2.50 8.21 0.39
C LEU A 45 -2.42 9.68 0.77
N GLU A 46 -1.82 10.50 -0.09
CA GLU A 46 -1.71 11.92 0.16
C GLU A 46 -3.07 12.59 0.28
N GLN A 47 -4.03 12.16 -0.52
CA GLN A 47 -5.38 12.69 -0.45
C GLN A 47 -6.02 12.39 0.90
N ASN A 48 -5.51 11.40 1.61
CA ASN A 48 -6.00 11.03 2.93
C ASN A 48 -5.05 11.47 4.04
N GLY A 49 -4.08 12.29 3.71
CA GLY A 49 -3.13 12.79 4.69
C GLY A 49 -2.10 11.78 5.13
N LEU A 50 -1.83 10.79 4.29
CA LEU A 50 -0.90 9.71 4.61
C LEU A 50 0.30 9.73 3.68
N HIS A 51 1.40 9.15 4.16
CA HIS A 51 2.64 8.99 3.38
C HIS A 51 3.13 7.56 3.54
N THR A 52 3.73 7.02 2.49
CA THR A 52 4.27 5.67 2.54
C THR A 52 5.51 5.63 3.43
N ALA A 53 5.46 4.83 4.48
CA ALA A 53 6.59 4.63 5.36
C ALA A 53 7.44 3.44 4.91
N ALA A 54 6.80 2.40 4.38
CA ALA A 54 7.50 1.21 3.91
C ALA A 54 6.61 0.47 2.91
N VAL A 55 7.26 -0.28 2.03
CA VAL A 55 6.57 -1.08 1.01
C VAL A 55 7.00 -2.53 1.17
N PHE A 56 6.03 -3.43 1.14
CA PHE A 56 6.26 -4.87 1.26
C PHE A 56 5.73 -5.57 0.02
N LEU A 57 6.54 -6.46 -0.55
CA LEU A 57 6.18 -7.17 -1.76
C LEU A 57 6.11 -8.67 -1.46
N THR A 58 4.90 -9.18 -1.39
CA THR A 58 4.71 -10.59 -1.04
C THR A 58 4.93 -11.52 -2.23
N HIS A 59 4.69 -11.01 -3.43
CA HIS A 59 4.82 -11.84 -4.64
C HIS A 59 6.20 -11.79 -5.27
N GLU A 60 6.97 -10.77 -4.96
CA GLU A 60 8.29 -10.60 -5.55
C GLU A 60 9.24 -11.72 -5.20
N ILE A 61 9.08 -12.29 -4.02
CA ILE A 61 9.96 -13.35 -3.55
C ILE A 61 9.93 -14.55 -4.51
N GLY A 62 8.74 -14.93 -4.96
CA GLY A 62 8.60 -16.02 -5.89
C GLY A 62 9.22 -15.72 -7.25
N ARG A 63 9.19 -14.49 -7.67
CA ARG A 63 9.73 -14.10 -8.96
C ARG A 63 11.23 -14.03 -8.98
N ALA A 64 11.82 -13.75 -7.86
CA ALA A 64 13.26 -13.60 -7.77
C ALA A 64 14.00 -14.87 -8.16
N HIS A 65 13.31 -15.96 -8.23
CA HIS A 65 13.93 -17.25 -8.56
C HIS A 65 13.77 -17.67 -10.01
N VAL A 66 13.11 -16.86 -10.77
CA VAL A 66 12.81 -17.19 -12.16
C VAL A 66 13.91 -16.78 -13.15
#